data_041be418615280648d257e1f91332180
#
_entry.id   041be418615280648d257e1f91332180
#
_cell.length_a   1.000
_cell.length_b   1.000
_cell.length_c   1.000
_cell.angle_alpha   90.00
_cell.angle_beta   90.00
_cell.angle_gamma   90.00
#
_symmetry.space_group_name_H-M   'P 1'
#
loop_
_entity.id
_entity.type
_entity.pdbx_description
1 polymer ?
#
loop_
_entity_poly.entity_id
_entity_poly.type
_entity_poly.pdbx_seq_one_letter_code
_entity_poly.pdbx_strand_id
1 'polypeptide(L)'
;MWYNLTLEYVPPRVPRGAERVFTMGLFTKLFGTRSEREVKKFEPQVEAVMALEEPYKKLTDQELRAKTQEFKDRYASGETLDALLPEAFAVCREAADRVLGMRPYRVQVVGGIVLHQGRIAEMKTGEGK
;
A
#
# COMPACT_ATOMS: atom_id res chain seq x y z
N MET A 1 2.75 -10.41 -14.18
CA MET A 1 1.28 -10.24 -14.08
C MET A 1 1.03 -8.90 -13.38
N TRP A 2 0.63 -7.86 -14.10
CA TRP A 2 0.53 -6.49 -13.59
C TRP A 2 -0.82 -6.31 -12.89
N TYR A 3 -0.80 -5.95 -11.62
CA TYR A 3 -1.99 -5.61 -10.87
C TYR A 3 -2.38 -4.16 -11.17
N ASN A 4 -3.58 -3.96 -11.74
CA ASN A 4 -4.14 -2.63 -11.99
C ASN A 4 -4.89 -2.16 -10.74
N LEU A 5 -4.24 -1.42 -9.89
CA LEU A 5 -4.90 -0.64 -8.84
C LEU A 5 -5.45 0.64 -9.49
N THR A 6 -6.75 0.79 -9.53
CA THR A 6 -7.40 2.03 -9.97
C THR A 6 -7.80 2.84 -8.74
N LEU A 7 -7.13 3.96 -8.53
CA LEU A 7 -7.56 4.97 -7.55
C LEU A 7 -8.58 5.89 -8.25
N GLU A 8 -9.87 5.74 -7.99
CA GLU A 8 -10.86 6.70 -8.48
C GLU A 8 -10.89 7.93 -7.57
N TYR A 9 -10.54 9.06 -8.16
CA TYR A 9 -10.81 10.37 -7.62
C TYR A 9 -12.21 10.77 -8.07
N VAL A 10 -13.17 10.92 -7.15
CA VAL A 10 -14.46 11.53 -7.42
C VAL A 10 -14.29 13.05 -7.41
N PRO A 11 -14.27 13.72 -8.56
CA PRO A 11 -14.21 15.18 -8.60
C PRO A 11 -15.56 15.76 -8.19
N PRO A 12 -15.59 16.98 -7.61
CA PRO A 12 -16.84 17.71 -7.39
C PRO A 12 -17.60 17.88 -8.72
N ARG A 13 -18.92 17.73 -8.71
CA ARG A 13 -19.78 17.82 -9.89
C ARG A 13 -19.55 19.12 -10.65
N VAL A 14 -19.00 18.99 -11.86
CA VAL A 14 -18.88 20.09 -12.82
C VAL A 14 -20.13 20.09 -13.71
N PRO A 15 -20.74 21.27 -14.01
CA PRO A 15 -21.95 21.35 -14.83
C PRO A 15 -21.69 20.88 -16.27
N ARG A 16 -22.72 20.24 -16.87
CA ARG A 16 -22.71 19.71 -18.23
C ARG A 16 -22.49 20.83 -19.25
N GLY A 17 -21.49 20.67 -20.10
CA GLY A 17 -21.37 21.41 -21.35
C GLY A 17 -19.93 21.76 -21.69
N ALA A 18 -19.21 20.83 -22.31
CA ALA A 18 -18.19 21.11 -23.34
C ALA A 18 -17.60 19.77 -23.86
N GLU A 19 -17.83 19.53 -25.13
CA GLU A 19 -17.25 18.42 -25.89
C GLU A 19 -15.71 18.53 -25.94
N ARG A 20 -15.02 17.66 -25.22
CA ARG A 20 -13.58 17.39 -25.41
C ARG A 20 -13.30 15.90 -25.17
N VAL A 21 -13.79 15.05 -26.08
CA VAL A 21 -13.72 13.59 -25.88
C VAL A 21 -12.65 12.91 -26.76
N PHE A 22 -11.89 13.58 -27.60
CA PHE A 22 -11.11 12.86 -28.62
C PHE A 22 -9.57 12.84 -28.51
N THR A 23 -8.96 13.57 -27.59
CA THR A 23 -7.48 13.62 -27.48
C THR A 23 -6.89 12.94 -26.25
N MET A 24 -7.69 12.47 -25.30
CA MET A 24 -7.18 11.83 -24.06
C MET A 24 -6.71 10.38 -24.24
N GLY A 25 -7.18 9.67 -25.26
CA GLY A 25 -6.91 8.23 -25.40
C GLY A 25 -5.48 7.87 -25.77
N LEU A 26 -4.75 8.74 -26.48
CA LEU A 26 -3.39 8.45 -26.92
C LEU A 26 -2.35 8.79 -25.87
N PHE A 27 -2.54 9.89 -25.14
CA PHE A 27 -1.67 10.29 -24.02
C PHE A 27 -1.78 9.36 -22.82
N THR A 28 -2.97 8.85 -22.48
CA THR A 28 -3.15 7.89 -21.40
C THR A 28 -2.54 6.52 -21.70
N LYS A 29 -2.52 6.10 -22.95
CA LYS A 29 -1.82 4.87 -23.37
C LYS A 29 -0.29 4.98 -23.26
N LEU A 30 0.27 6.18 -23.44
CA LEU A 30 1.73 6.39 -23.42
C LEU A 30 2.27 6.69 -22.02
N PHE A 31 1.49 7.37 -21.16
CA PHE A 31 1.92 7.86 -19.84
C PHE A 31 1.20 7.21 -18.66
N GLY A 32 0.32 6.25 -18.89
CA GLY A 32 -0.52 5.65 -17.87
C GLY A 32 -1.58 6.60 -17.30
N THR A 33 -2.51 6.08 -16.53
CA THR A 33 -3.50 6.88 -15.81
C THR A 33 -2.87 7.65 -14.65
N ARG A 34 -3.54 8.70 -14.16
CA ARG A 34 -3.11 9.42 -12.95
C ARG A 34 -2.97 8.46 -11.76
N SER A 35 -3.89 7.52 -11.64
CA SER A 35 -3.91 6.49 -10.59
C SER A 35 -2.69 5.58 -10.66
N GLU A 36 -2.31 5.11 -11.85
CA GLU A 36 -1.11 4.28 -12.02
C GLU A 36 0.18 5.03 -11.64
N ARG A 37 0.26 6.32 -11.95
CA ARG A 37 1.40 7.15 -11.57
C ARG A 37 1.46 7.38 -10.05
N GLU A 38 0.31 7.55 -9.40
CA GLU A 38 0.24 7.66 -7.93
C GLU A 38 0.66 6.36 -7.26
N VAL A 39 0.17 5.21 -7.74
CA VAL A 39 0.55 3.88 -7.21
C VAL A 39 2.05 3.63 -7.35
N LYS A 40 2.66 4.02 -8.47
CA LYS A 40 4.12 3.90 -8.66
C LYS A 40 4.94 4.67 -7.65
N LYS A 41 4.43 5.73 -7.05
CA LYS A 41 5.14 6.48 -5.99
C LYS A 41 5.30 5.67 -4.71
N PHE A 42 4.43 4.69 -4.47
CA PHE A 42 4.51 3.81 -3.29
C PHE A 42 5.46 2.63 -3.48
N GLU A 43 5.93 2.41 -4.70
CA GLU A 43 6.81 1.29 -5.05
C GLU A 43 8.03 1.19 -4.12
N PRO A 44 8.77 2.28 -3.81
CA PRO A 44 9.91 2.21 -2.89
C PRO A 44 9.52 1.75 -1.48
N GLN A 45 8.36 2.21 -0.96
CA GLN A 45 7.87 1.80 0.36
C GLN A 45 7.43 0.34 0.36
N VAL A 46 6.76 -0.09 -0.71
CA VAL A 46 6.36 -1.49 -0.89
C VAL A 46 7.57 -2.40 -0.97
N GLU A 47 8.61 -2.02 -1.73
CA GLU A 47 9.86 -2.79 -1.80
C GLU A 47 10.55 -2.86 -0.44
N ALA A 48 10.54 -1.78 0.34
CA ALA A 48 11.08 -1.80 1.70
C ALA A 48 10.36 -2.82 2.60
N VAL A 49 9.02 -2.90 2.50
CA VAL A 49 8.23 -3.93 3.21
C VAL A 49 8.60 -5.34 2.74
N MET A 50 8.70 -5.55 1.42
CA MET A 50 9.00 -6.87 0.85
C MET A 50 10.41 -7.34 1.20
N ALA A 51 11.39 -6.43 1.23
CA ALA A 51 12.78 -6.75 1.59
C ALA A 51 12.92 -7.26 3.03
N LEU A 52 11.99 -6.89 3.91
CA LEU A 52 11.97 -7.34 5.30
C LEU A 52 11.36 -8.75 5.49
N GLU A 53 10.82 -9.37 4.45
CA GLU A 53 10.17 -10.68 4.57
C GLU A 53 11.13 -11.75 5.11
N GLU A 54 12.29 -11.92 4.51
CA GLU A 54 13.23 -12.97 4.92
C GLU A 54 13.84 -12.75 6.33
N PRO A 55 14.23 -11.54 6.74
CA PRO A 55 14.60 -11.27 8.11
C PRO A 55 13.51 -11.62 9.13
N TYR A 56 12.26 -11.25 8.84
CA TYR A 56 11.15 -11.43 9.79
C TYR A 56 10.68 -12.88 9.88
N LYS A 57 10.80 -13.68 8.82
CA LYS A 57 10.57 -15.13 8.86
C LYS A 57 11.46 -15.86 9.86
N LYS A 58 12.66 -15.33 10.12
CA LYS A 58 13.63 -15.92 11.05
C LYS A 58 13.35 -15.63 12.51
N LEU A 59 12.51 -14.64 12.80
CA LEU A 59 12.13 -14.29 14.16
C LEU A 59 11.28 -15.38 14.79
N THR A 60 11.49 -15.63 16.07
CA THR A 60 10.57 -16.43 16.87
C THR A 60 9.24 -15.69 17.08
N ASP A 61 8.19 -16.39 17.49
CA ASP A 61 6.90 -15.77 17.77
C ASP A 61 6.99 -14.74 18.91
N GLN A 62 7.87 -15.00 19.87
CA GLN A 62 8.10 -14.06 20.98
C GLN A 62 8.78 -12.77 20.51
N GLU A 63 9.79 -12.89 19.67
CA GLU A 63 10.48 -11.73 19.05
C GLU A 63 9.55 -10.94 18.15
N LEU A 64 8.72 -11.62 17.35
CA LEU A 64 7.74 -10.97 16.47
C LEU A 64 6.71 -10.16 17.29
N ARG A 65 6.22 -10.72 18.40
CA ARG A 65 5.31 -10.01 19.33
C ARG A 65 5.99 -8.82 19.99
N ALA A 66 7.27 -8.96 20.38
CA ALA A 66 8.05 -7.90 21.03
C ALA A 66 8.22 -6.67 20.12
N LYS A 67 8.16 -6.83 18.80
CA LYS A 67 8.20 -5.71 17.83
C LYS A 67 7.11 -4.66 18.08
N THR A 68 5.95 -5.06 18.59
CA THR A 68 4.88 -4.11 18.92
C THR A 68 5.32 -3.13 20.02
N GLN A 69 6.00 -3.61 21.05
CA GLN A 69 6.50 -2.74 22.11
C GLN A 69 7.67 -1.88 21.63
N GLU A 70 8.58 -2.46 20.86
CA GLU A 70 9.68 -1.74 20.23
C GLU A 70 9.17 -0.55 19.41
N PHE A 71 8.13 -0.74 18.57
CA PHE A 71 7.54 0.35 17.76
C PHE A 71 6.89 1.43 18.63
N LYS A 72 6.24 1.06 19.74
CA LYS A 72 5.67 2.04 20.68
C LYS A 72 6.76 2.89 21.32
N ASP A 73 7.87 2.27 21.71
CA ASP A 73 8.98 2.96 22.37
C ASP A 73 9.70 3.89 21.38
N ARG A 74 9.90 3.45 20.14
CA ARG A 74 10.46 4.27 19.05
C ARG A 74 9.56 5.46 18.72
N TYR A 75 8.25 5.25 18.63
CA TYR A 75 7.27 6.32 18.43
C TYR A 75 7.28 7.32 19.60
N ALA A 76 7.31 6.85 20.84
CA ALA A 76 7.41 7.70 22.03
C ALA A 76 8.72 8.51 22.07
N SER A 77 9.79 7.98 21.45
CA SER A 77 11.08 8.66 21.31
C SER A 77 11.12 9.68 20.17
N GLY A 78 10.00 9.86 19.43
CA GLY A 78 9.85 10.85 18.39
C GLY A 78 10.04 10.33 16.96
N GLU A 79 10.17 9.03 16.77
CA GLU A 79 10.19 8.46 15.42
C GLU A 79 8.80 8.56 14.77
N THR A 80 8.76 8.87 13.48
CA THR A 80 7.50 9.06 12.76
C THR A 80 6.84 7.74 12.40
N LEU A 81 5.51 7.74 12.28
CA LEU A 81 4.77 6.57 11.79
C LEU A 81 5.17 6.17 10.37
N ASP A 82 5.55 7.13 9.52
CA ASP A 82 6.04 6.86 8.17
C ASP A 82 7.36 6.07 8.18
N ALA A 83 8.25 6.36 9.11
CA ALA A 83 9.51 5.64 9.28
C ALA A 83 9.28 4.20 9.80
N LEU A 84 8.33 4.01 10.70
CA LEU A 84 7.97 2.70 11.26
C LEU A 84 7.16 1.81 10.30
N LEU A 85 6.49 2.42 9.32
CA LEU A 85 5.51 1.75 8.45
C LEU A 85 6.05 0.49 7.76
N PRO A 86 7.26 0.48 7.14
CA PRO A 86 7.74 -0.71 6.46
C PRO A 86 7.92 -1.91 7.41
N GLU A 87 8.47 -1.68 8.59
CA GLU A 87 8.66 -2.72 9.60
C GLU A 87 7.32 -3.20 10.16
N ALA A 88 6.41 -2.28 10.49
CA ALA A 88 5.09 -2.62 11.01
C ALA A 88 4.29 -3.47 10.01
N PHE A 89 4.35 -3.15 8.73
CA PHE A 89 3.70 -3.94 7.68
C PHE A 89 4.36 -5.31 7.50
N ALA A 90 5.69 -5.39 7.60
CA ALA A 90 6.39 -6.66 7.55
C ALA A 90 6.00 -7.58 8.73
N VAL A 91 5.90 -7.04 9.96
CA VAL A 91 5.39 -7.77 11.13
C VAL A 91 3.97 -8.27 10.88
N CYS A 92 3.07 -7.41 10.40
CA CYS A 92 1.68 -7.79 10.14
C CYS A 92 1.58 -8.89 9.08
N ARG A 93 2.38 -8.81 8.01
CA ARG A 93 2.42 -9.84 6.96
C ARG A 93 2.89 -11.19 7.50
N GLU A 94 3.95 -11.20 8.28
CA GLU A 94 4.49 -12.40 8.89
C GLU A 94 3.53 -12.99 9.92
N ALA A 95 2.94 -12.17 10.77
CA ALA A 95 1.94 -12.62 11.76
C ALA A 95 0.69 -13.21 11.09
N ALA A 96 0.18 -12.57 10.03
CA ALA A 96 -0.96 -13.07 9.28
C ALA A 96 -0.67 -14.44 8.63
N ASP A 97 0.53 -14.61 8.09
CA ASP A 97 0.97 -15.89 7.51
C ASP A 97 1.02 -16.99 8.57
N ARG A 98 1.64 -16.73 9.72
CA ARG A 98 1.76 -17.73 10.81
C ARG A 98 0.42 -18.13 11.42
N VAL A 99 -0.47 -17.14 11.62
CA VAL A 99 -1.72 -17.38 12.36
C VAL A 99 -2.85 -17.84 11.45
N LEU A 100 -2.93 -17.28 10.23
CA LEU A 100 -4.04 -17.50 9.30
C LEU A 100 -3.64 -18.33 8.08
N GLY A 101 -2.35 -18.56 7.85
CA GLY A 101 -1.86 -19.16 6.60
C GLY A 101 -2.12 -18.28 5.38
N MET A 102 -2.31 -16.97 5.59
CA MET A 102 -2.65 -16.01 4.55
C MET A 102 -1.68 -14.82 4.60
N ARG A 103 -0.63 -14.87 3.80
CA ARG A 103 0.31 -13.77 3.69
C ARG A 103 -0.28 -12.66 2.81
N PRO A 104 -0.42 -11.44 3.31
CA PRO A 104 -0.91 -10.30 2.51
C PRO A 104 -0.10 -10.08 1.24
N TYR A 105 -0.81 -9.90 0.13
CA TYR A 105 -0.21 -9.65 -1.17
C TYR A 105 0.34 -8.22 -1.29
N ARG A 106 1.25 -8.02 -2.24
CA ARG A 106 1.81 -6.71 -2.56
C ARG A 106 0.75 -5.63 -2.77
N VAL A 107 -0.33 -5.93 -3.48
CA VAL A 107 -1.44 -5.01 -3.72
C VAL A 107 -2.14 -4.59 -2.43
N GLN A 108 -2.24 -5.48 -1.45
CA GLN A 108 -2.83 -5.16 -0.13
C GLN A 108 -1.91 -4.24 0.68
N VAL A 109 -0.59 -4.41 0.56
CA VAL A 109 0.39 -3.48 1.15
C VAL A 109 0.23 -2.08 0.55
N VAL A 110 0.10 -1.97 -0.77
CA VAL A 110 -0.19 -0.68 -1.44
C VAL A 110 -1.47 -0.06 -0.90
N GLY A 111 -2.55 -0.84 -0.79
CA GLY A 111 -3.82 -0.39 -0.21
C GLY A 111 -3.66 0.14 1.22
N GLY A 112 -2.90 -0.57 2.05
CA GLY A 112 -2.58 -0.14 3.41
C GLY A 112 -1.80 1.17 3.47
N ILE A 113 -0.80 1.37 2.58
CA ILE A 113 -0.05 2.63 2.49
C ILE A 113 -0.97 3.79 2.10
N VAL A 114 -1.88 3.58 1.15
CA VAL A 114 -2.87 4.59 0.74
C VAL A 114 -3.77 4.99 1.92
N LEU A 115 -4.24 4.00 2.69
CA LEU A 115 -5.04 4.25 3.90
C LEU A 115 -4.26 4.97 4.99
N HIS A 116 -2.99 4.62 5.19
CA HIS A 116 -2.09 5.30 6.13
C HIS A 116 -1.96 6.79 5.83
N GLN A 117 -2.00 7.17 4.56
CA GLN A 117 -1.98 8.57 4.12
C GLN A 117 -3.33 9.29 4.28
N GLY A 118 -4.34 8.66 4.89
CA GLY A 118 -5.68 9.22 5.04
C GLY A 118 -6.47 9.29 3.73
N ARG A 119 -6.09 8.50 2.73
CA ARG A 119 -6.74 8.45 1.41
C ARG A 119 -7.66 7.22 1.32
N ILE A 120 -8.53 7.22 0.32
CA ILE A 120 -9.40 6.08 0.01
C ILE A 120 -8.66 5.16 -0.96
N ALA A 121 -8.60 3.86 -0.63
CA ALA A 121 -8.07 2.83 -1.50
C ALA A 121 -9.24 2.04 -2.11
N GLU A 122 -9.40 2.10 -3.42
CA GLU A 122 -10.29 1.21 -4.15
C GLU A 122 -9.47 0.06 -4.73
N MET A 123 -9.88 -1.17 -4.41
CA MET A 123 -9.23 -2.39 -4.89
C MET A 123 -10.22 -3.20 -5.71
N LYS A 124 -9.74 -3.82 -6.80
CA LYS A 124 -10.57 -4.67 -7.65
C LYS A 124 -11.08 -5.90 -6.89
N THR A 125 -12.21 -6.43 -7.34
CA THR A 125 -12.74 -7.69 -6.82
C THR A 125 -11.72 -8.81 -7.04
N GLY A 126 -11.50 -9.65 -6.02
CA GLY A 126 -10.52 -10.74 -6.08
C GLY A 126 -9.12 -10.40 -5.57
N GLU A 127 -8.87 -9.18 -5.11
CA GLU A 127 -7.57 -8.75 -4.55
C GLU A 127 -7.47 -8.99 -3.03
N GLY A 128 -8.43 -9.71 -2.43
CA GLY A 128 -8.38 -10.13 -1.02
C GLY A 128 -8.59 -9.00 -0.01
N LYS A 129 -9.44 -8.03 -0.34
CA LYS A 129 -9.80 -6.92 0.55
C LYS A 129 -10.81 -7.34 1.61
#